data_a010f45ae38b6e035ec762d5cdedf0a7
#
_entry.id   a010f45ae38b6e035ec762d5cdedf0a7
#
_cell.length_a   1.000
_cell.length_b   1.000
_cell.length_c   1.000
_cell.angle_alpha   90.00
_cell.angle_beta   90.00
_cell.angle_gamma   90.00
#
_symmetry.space_group_name_H-M   'P 1'
#
loop_
_entity.id
_entity.type
_entity.pdbx_description
1 polymer ?
#
loop_
_entity_poly.entity_id
_entity_poly.type
_entity_poly.pdbx_seq_one_letter_code
_entity_poly.pdbx_strand_id
1 'polypeptide(L)'
;NAVKYFEHIPVKESHDEQNDAPDLLYILYKYIIVFNHFKNELTLVEMLGEGEESSLPELEAAIENRNYASYNFSVTGPVSSPISDEEHKANVRKGIAHCMRGDVFQIVLSRRFVQPYAGDDFKVYRALRSINPSPYLFYFDFGGYRIFGSSPETHCKIEDGRAYIDPIAGTTRRTGDTVKDRELAEALLADPKENAEHVMLVDLARNDLSR
;
A
#
# COMPACT_ATOMS: atom_id res chain seq x y z
N ASN A 1 10.30 -9.13 6.39
CA ASN A 1 10.54 -10.59 6.30
C ASN A 1 9.56 -11.44 7.14
N ALA A 2 8.29 -11.02 7.24
CA ALA A 2 7.27 -11.74 8.01
C ALA A 2 7.06 -13.18 7.53
N VAL A 3 7.29 -13.46 6.25
CA VAL A 3 7.16 -14.81 5.65
C VAL A 3 7.94 -15.90 6.43
N LYS A 4 9.05 -15.55 7.05
CA LYS A 4 9.86 -16.50 7.86
C LYS A 4 9.12 -17.07 9.08
N TYR A 5 8.04 -16.44 9.53
CA TYR A 5 7.22 -16.93 10.65
C TYR A 5 6.14 -17.92 10.21
N PHE A 6 5.87 -18.00 8.91
CA PHE A 6 4.81 -18.83 8.35
C PHE A 6 5.31 -19.90 7.39
N GLU A 7 6.47 -19.67 6.75
CA GLU A 7 7.05 -20.57 5.75
C GLU A 7 8.52 -20.91 6.06
N HIS A 8 8.92 -22.13 5.79
CA HIS A 8 10.31 -22.59 5.94
C HIS A 8 11.17 -22.20 4.73
N ILE A 9 11.31 -20.90 4.50
CA ILE A 9 12.10 -20.37 3.39
C ILE A 9 13.34 -19.68 3.95
N PRO A 10 14.56 -19.97 3.42
CA PRO A 10 15.77 -19.28 3.84
C PRO A 10 15.74 -17.82 3.35
N VAL A 11 15.36 -16.91 4.23
CA VAL A 11 15.35 -15.48 3.97
C VAL A 11 16.64 -14.87 4.51
N LYS A 12 17.38 -14.14 3.66
CA LYS A 12 18.52 -13.34 4.14
C LYS A 12 17.98 -12.19 4.97
N GLU A 13 18.44 -12.11 6.21
CA GLU A 13 18.19 -10.94 7.04
C GLU A 13 19.08 -9.79 6.54
N SER A 14 18.46 -8.67 6.22
CA SER A 14 19.17 -7.44 5.92
C SER A 14 19.22 -6.64 7.22
N HIS A 15 20.39 -6.59 7.84
CA HIS A 15 20.66 -5.66 8.94
C HIS A 15 21.05 -4.30 8.33
N ASP A 16 20.07 -3.56 7.86
CA ASP A 16 20.26 -2.16 7.49
C ASP A 16 19.98 -1.33 8.75
N GLU A 17 21.03 -0.82 9.38
CA GLU A 17 20.92 0.02 10.60
C GLU A 17 20.05 1.27 10.40
N GLN A 18 19.77 1.65 9.16
CA GLN A 18 18.88 2.76 8.79
C GLN A 18 17.41 2.34 8.67
N ASN A 19 17.10 1.05 8.78
CA ASN A 19 15.75 0.53 8.56
C ASN A 19 15.32 -0.36 9.73
N ASP A 20 15.00 0.28 10.84
CA ASP A 20 14.64 -0.35 12.12
C ASP A 20 13.14 -0.65 12.25
N ALA A 21 12.46 -0.84 11.12
CA ALA A 21 11.05 -1.23 11.13
C ALA A 21 10.91 -2.69 11.53
N PRO A 22 10.01 -3.03 12.47
CA PRO A 22 9.76 -4.42 12.86
C PRO A 22 9.16 -5.22 11.71
N ASP A 23 9.40 -6.54 11.68
CA ASP A 23 8.82 -7.44 10.69
C ASP A 23 7.28 -7.49 10.78
N LEU A 24 6.75 -7.39 11.99
CA LEU A 24 5.32 -7.37 12.30
C LEU A 24 5.04 -6.36 13.40
N LEU A 25 4.04 -5.50 13.19
CA LEU A 25 3.58 -4.54 14.20
C LEU A 25 2.06 -4.47 14.15
N TYR A 26 1.42 -4.80 15.26
CA TYR A 26 -0.01 -4.61 15.47
C TYR A 26 -0.23 -3.59 16.58
N ILE A 27 -1.11 -2.62 16.35
CA ILE A 27 -1.44 -1.57 17.31
C ILE A 27 -2.91 -1.69 17.65
N LEU A 28 -3.22 -1.76 18.93
CA LEU A 28 -4.56 -1.63 19.45
C LEU A 28 -4.81 -0.17 19.80
N TYR A 29 -5.72 0.47 19.07
CA TYR A 29 -6.01 1.88 19.26
C TYR A 29 -7.09 2.07 20.33
N LYS A 30 -6.85 2.98 21.28
CA LYS A 30 -7.87 3.39 22.27
C LYS A 30 -9.02 4.14 21.60
N TYR A 31 -8.69 4.99 20.61
CA TYR A 31 -9.67 5.79 19.88
C TYR A 31 -9.68 5.44 18.41
N ILE A 32 -10.88 5.36 17.84
CA ILE A 32 -11.08 5.19 16.39
C ILE A 32 -12.04 6.27 15.93
N ILE A 33 -11.65 7.02 14.91
CA ILE A 33 -12.48 8.06 14.26
C ILE A 33 -12.89 7.51 12.90
N VAL A 34 -14.18 7.32 12.70
CA VAL A 34 -14.73 6.81 11.44
C VAL A 34 -15.44 7.95 10.71
N PHE A 35 -15.03 8.20 9.48
CA PHE A 35 -15.64 9.17 8.61
C PHE A 35 -16.41 8.48 7.48
N ASN A 36 -17.74 8.55 7.51
CA ASN A 36 -18.60 8.04 6.46
C ASN A 36 -18.87 9.14 5.43
N HIS A 37 -18.12 9.15 4.33
CA HIS A 37 -18.26 10.17 3.29
C HIS A 37 -19.60 10.11 2.54
N PHE A 38 -20.24 8.95 2.51
CA PHE A 38 -21.53 8.80 1.83
C PHE A 38 -22.67 9.45 2.62
N LYS A 39 -22.64 9.29 3.96
CA LYS A 39 -23.64 9.86 4.86
C LYS A 39 -23.24 11.20 5.46
N ASN A 40 -21.98 11.63 5.28
CA ASN A 40 -21.39 12.77 5.98
C ASN A 40 -21.47 12.67 7.51
N GLU A 41 -21.25 11.46 8.03
CA GLU A 41 -21.27 11.16 9.45
C GLU A 41 -19.84 10.94 9.96
N LEU A 42 -19.56 11.44 11.15
CA LEU A 42 -18.35 11.18 11.91
C LEU A 42 -18.75 10.39 13.16
N THR A 43 -18.12 9.23 13.35
CA THR A 43 -18.33 8.38 14.52
C THR A 43 -17.04 8.31 15.32
N LEU A 44 -17.11 8.58 16.62
CA LEU A 44 -16.03 8.42 17.57
C LEU A 44 -16.25 7.13 18.35
N VAL A 45 -15.24 6.28 18.40
CA VAL A 45 -15.25 5.02 19.15
C VAL A 45 -14.10 5.03 20.13
N GLU A 46 -14.36 4.66 21.38
CA GLU A 46 -13.36 4.52 22.43
C GLU A 46 -13.40 3.10 22.98
N MET A 47 -12.24 2.50 23.18
CA MET A 47 -12.08 1.26 23.93
C MET A 47 -11.85 1.61 25.40
N LEU A 48 -12.73 1.10 26.25
CA LEU A 48 -12.66 1.30 27.71
C LEU A 48 -12.32 -0.02 28.41
N GLY A 49 -11.42 0.03 29.35
CA GLY A 49 -11.23 -1.03 30.34
C GLY A 49 -12.33 -1.02 31.40
N GLU A 50 -12.42 -2.11 32.17
CA GLU A 50 -13.37 -2.18 33.27
C GLU A 50 -13.08 -1.10 34.33
N GLY A 51 -14.07 -0.26 34.62
CA GLY A 51 -13.96 0.84 35.57
C GLY A 51 -13.30 2.14 35.04
N GLU A 52 -12.95 2.21 33.76
CA GLU A 52 -12.46 3.45 33.14
C GLU A 52 -13.63 4.39 32.79
N GLU A 53 -13.40 5.68 33.01
CA GLU A 53 -14.31 6.75 32.53
C GLU A 53 -14.01 7.11 31.07
N SER A 54 -15.07 7.48 30.33
CA SER A 54 -14.92 7.88 28.92
C SER A 54 -14.24 9.24 28.81
N SER A 55 -13.29 9.34 27.91
CA SER A 55 -12.59 10.56 27.50
C SER A 55 -13.01 11.06 26.10
N LEU A 56 -14.16 10.59 25.58
CA LEU A 56 -14.71 11.09 24.30
C LEU A 56 -14.96 12.60 24.28
N PRO A 57 -15.42 13.25 25.38
CA PRO A 57 -15.59 14.72 25.39
C PRO A 57 -14.26 15.48 25.12
N GLU A 58 -13.14 15.01 25.66
CA GLU A 58 -11.83 15.60 25.41
C GLU A 58 -11.38 15.38 23.96
N LEU A 59 -11.66 14.20 23.39
CA LEU A 59 -11.38 13.91 21.99
C LEU A 59 -12.23 14.80 21.06
N GLU A 60 -13.52 14.98 21.35
CA GLU A 60 -14.41 15.86 20.60
C GLU A 60 -13.90 17.31 20.63
N ALA A 61 -13.56 17.82 21.81
CA ALA A 61 -12.98 19.15 21.97
C ALA A 61 -11.66 19.31 21.20
N ALA A 62 -10.81 18.26 21.15
CA ALA A 62 -9.57 18.27 20.38
C ALA A 62 -9.83 18.30 18.87
N ILE A 63 -10.85 17.60 18.36
CA ILE A 63 -11.24 17.62 16.95
C ILE A 63 -11.79 19.00 16.55
N GLU A 64 -12.58 19.62 17.40
CA GLU A 64 -13.14 20.97 17.17
C GLU A 64 -12.09 22.07 17.27
N ASN A 65 -11.01 21.83 18.00
CA ASN A 65 -9.92 22.79 18.17
C ASN A 65 -9.14 22.94 16.85
N ARG A 66 -9.19 24.16 16.30
CA ARG A 66 -8.50 24.53 15.05
C ARG A 66 -7.07 25.05 15.26
N ASN A 67 -6.59 25.04 16.49
CA ASN A 67 -5.24 25.52 16.84
C ASN A 67 -4.21 24.41 16.68
N TYR A 68 -3.84 24.11 15.45
CA TYR A 68 -2.80 23.13 15.13
C TYR A 68 -1.67 23.77 14.33
N ALA A 69 -0.45 23.32 14.58
CA ALA A 69 0.73 23.76 13.84
C ALA A 69 0.72 23.20 12.41
N SER A 70 1.07 24.03 11.44
CA SER A 70 1.28 23.63 10.05
C SER A 70 2.71 23.95 9.64
N TYR A 71 3.44 22.94 9.19
CA TYR A 71 4.82 23.08 8.73
C TYR A 71 4.89 22.96 7.21
N ASN A 72 5.81 23.70 6.60
CA ASN A 72 6.07 23.58 5.17
C ASN A 72 6.86 22.31 4.90
N PHE A 73 6.71 21.78 3.68
CA PHE A 73 7.54 20.70 3.16
C PHE A 73 8.51 21.27 2.13
N SER A 74 9.76 20.82 2.17
CA SER A 74 10.78 21.17 1.15
C SER A 74 11.77 20.02 0.97
N VAL A 75 12.17 19.82 -0.28
CA VAL A 75 13.26 18.91 -0.64
C VAL A 75 14.59 19.59 -0.32
N THR A 76 15.49 18.88 0.37
CA THR A 76 16.77 19.44 0.86
C THR A 76 18.00 18.90 0.17
N GLY A 77 17.86 17.95 -0.76
CA GLY A 77 18.96 17.36 -1.50
C GLY A 77 18.52 16.60 -2.74
N PRO A 78 19.44 16.04 -3.51
CA PRO A 78 19.12 15.26 -4.69
C PRO A 78 18.52 13.89 -4.32
N VAL A 79 17.76 13.32 -5.25
CA VAL A 79 17.36 11.91 -5.19
C VAL A 79 18.59 11.02 -5.37
N SER A 80 18.70 10.00 -4.55
CA SER A 80 19.73 8.96 -4.65
C SER A 80 19.13 7.55 -4.66
N SER A 81 19.91 6.57 -5.04
CA SER A 81 19.55 5.15 -4.98
C SER A 81 20.80 4.33 -4.66
N PRO A 82 20.68 3.27 -3.80
CA PRO A 82 21.81 2.41 -3.46
C PRO A 82 22.31 1.55 -4.64
N ILE A 83 21.49 1.40 -5.69
CA ILE A 83 21.85 0.65 -6.90
C ILE A 83 21.72 1.57 -8.14
N SER A 84 22.64 1.42 -9.08
CA SER A 84 22.62 2.16 -10.33
C SER A 84 21.53 1.68 -11.29
N ASP A 85 21.24 2.46 -12.33
CA ASP A 85 20.31 2.06 -13.40
C ASP A 85 20.77 0.79 -14.11
N GLU A 86 22.07 0.70 -14.39
CA GLU A 86 22.63 -0.46 -15.11
C GLU A 86 22.58 -1.73 -14.24
N GLU A 87 22.85 -1.62 -12.95
CA GLU A 87 22.72 -2.72 -12.02
C GLU A 87 21.26 -3.19 -11.91
N HIS A 88 20.31 -2.26 -11.80
CA HIS A 88 18.89 -2.60 -11.79
C HIS A 88 18.45 -3.31 -13.08
N LYS A 89 18.87 -2.79 -14.26
CA LYS A 89 18.62 -3.45 -15.55
C LYS A 89 19.25 -4.84 -15.64
N ALA A 90 20.45 -5.03 -15.08
CA ALA A 90 21.08 -6.36 -15.01
C ALA A 90 20.28 -7.33 -14.14
N ASN A 91 19.73 -6.87 -13.00
CA ASN A 91 18.87 -7.65 -12.14
C ASN A 91 17.55 -8.03 -12.86
N VAL A 92 16.96 -7.10 -13.62
CA VAL A 92 15.78 -7.39 -14.46
C VAL A 92 16.08 -8.49 -15.48
N ARG A 93 17.22 -8.43 -16.20
CA ARG A 93 17.61 -9.47 -17.16
C ARG A 93 17.77 -10.85 -16.50
N LYS A 94 18.33 -10.89 -15.27
CA LYS A 94 18.40 -12.13 -14.49
C LYS A 94 17.00 -12.65 -14.11
N GLY A 95 16.11 -11.75 -13.66
CA GLY A 95 14.73 -12.09 -13.35
C GLY A 95 14.00 -12.72 -14.55
N ILE A 96 14.11 -12.10 -15.73
CA ILE A 96 13.55 -12.64 -16.98
C ILE A 96 14.10 -14.03 -17.25
N ALA A 97 15.42 -14.26 -17.08
CA ALA A 97 16.02 -15.58 -17.30
C ALA A 97 15.48 -16.65 -16.34
N HIS A 98 15.17 -16.29 -15.08
CA HIS A 98 14.53 -17.19 -14.13
C HIS A 98 13.09 -17.54 -14.54
N CYS A 99 12.30 -16.55 -14.98
CA CYS A 99 10.95 -16.81 -15.50
C CYS A 99 10.97 -17.71 -16.75
N MET A 100 11.90 -17.45 -17.68
CA MET A 100 12.02 -18.24 -18.91
C MET A 100 12.44 -19.69 -18.67
N ARG A 101 13.15 -19.98 -17.57
CA ARG A 101 13.50 -21.35 -17.16
C ARG A 101 12.39 -22.07 -16.39
N GLY A 102 11.34 -21.35 -15.99
CA GLY A 102 10.27 -21.88 -15.16
C GLY A 102 10.62 -21.98 -13.67
N ASP A 103 11.64 -21.26 -13.20
CA ASP A 103 12.01 -21.23 -11.78
C ASP A 103 10.95 -20.50 -10.94
N VAL A 104 10.29 -19.52 -11.54
CA VAL A 104 9.22 -18.70 -10.94
C VAL A 104 8.20 -18.33 -12.01
N PHE A 105 6.93 -18.13 -11.63
CA PHE A 105 5.89 -17.62 -12.51
C PHE A 105 5.98 -16.09 -12.67
N GLN A 106 6.28 -15.43 -11.56
CA GLN A 106 6.39 -13.97 -11.48
C GLN A 106 7.52 -13.62 -10.50
N ILE A 107 8.21 -12.53 -10.76
CA ILE A 107 9.19 -11.94 -9.85
C ILE A 107 9.05 -10.43 -9.82
N VAL A 108 9.01 -9.85 -8.64
CA VAL A 108 8.98 -8.40 -8.44
C VAL A 108 10.35 -7.94 -7.96
N LEU A 109 11.00 -7.10 -8.76
CA LEU A 109 12.30 -6.52 -8.45
C LEU A 109 12.11 -5.09 -7.98
N SER A 110 12.49 -4.81 -6.74
CA SER A 110 12.37 -3.49 -6.15
C SER A 110 13.65 -2.68 -6.28
N ARG A 111 13.49 -1.34 -6.30
CA ARG A 111 14.58 -0.37 -6.22
C ARG A 111 14.18 0.73 -5.25
N ARG A 112 15.06 1.02 -4.29
CA ARG A 112 14.85 2.10 -3.33
C ARG A 112 15.38 3.42 -3.89
N PHE A 113 14.57 4.46 -3.79
CA PHE A 113 14.98 5.85 -3.99
C PHE A 113 14.92 6.59 -2.66
N VAL A 114 15.90 7.42 -2.41
CA VAL A 114 16.03 8.19 -1.18
C VAL A 114 16.03 9.68 -1.54
N GLN A 115 15.13 10.43 -0.89
CA GLN A 115 14.98 11.87 -1.09
C GLN A 115 15.08 12.57 0.26
N PRO A 116 16.16 13.31 0.55
CA PRO A 116 16.22 14.16 1.73
C PRO A 116 15.17 15.26 1.68
N TYR A 117 14.52 15.51 2.81
CA TYR A 117 13.51 16.56 2.92
C TYR A 117 13.52 17.19 4.31
N ALA A 118 12.83 18.32 4.45
CA ALA A 118 12.55 18.98 5.72
C ALA A 118 11.07 19.37 5.78
N GLY A 119 10.50 19.36 6.99
CA GLY A 119 9.12 19.76 7.26
C GLY A 119 8.16 18.60 7.35
N ASP A 120 6.91 18.85 6.97
CA ASP A 120 5.77 17.97 7.20
C ASP A 120 5.55 17.00 6.04
N ASP A 121 5.88 15.72 6.23
CA ASP A 121 5.69 14.65 5.24
C ASP A 121 4.21 14.28 4.99
N PHE A 122 3.30 14.62 5.89
CA PHE A 122 1.87 14.46 5.64
C PHE A 122 1.39 15.27 4.42
N LYS A 123 2.09 16.38 4.09
CA LYS A 123 1.84 17.13 2.85
C LYS A 123 2.17 16.32 1.59
N VAL A 124 3.18 15.47 1.65
CA VAL A 124 3.53 14.53 0.55
C VAL A 124 2.41 13.52 0.35
N TYR A 125 1.92 12.93 1.44
CA TYR A 125 0.76 12.03 1.37
C TYR A 125 -0.48 12.71 0.79
N ARG A 126 -0.78 13.94 1.20
CA ARG A 126 -1.90 14.71 0.65
C ARG A 126 -1.75 15.00 -0.85
N ALA A 127 -0.54 15.29 -1.30
CA ALA A 127 -0.23 15.45 -2.73
C ALA A 127 -0.40 14.12 -3.48
N LEU A 128 0.13 13.01 -2.93
CA LEU A 128 -0.04 11.68 -3.50
C LEU A 128 -1.53 11.31 -3.67
N ARG A 129 -2.34 11.55 -2.65
CA ARG A 129 -3.79 11.34 -2.69
C ARG A 129 -4.46 12.10 -3.84
N SER A 130 -3.99 13.32 -4.15
CA SER A 130 -4.56 14.15 -5.20
C SER A 130 -4.12 13.71 -6.60
N ILE A 131 -2.90 13.20 -6.73
CA ILE A 131 -2.31 12.78 -8.02
C ILE A 131 -2.75 11.37 -8.39
N ASN A 132 -2.81 10.48 -7.40
CA ASN A 132 -3.14 9.07 -7.58
C ASN A 132 -4.22 8.62 -6.58
N PRO A 133 -5.48 9.02 -6.78
CA PRO A 133 -6.58 8.58 -5.93
C PRO A 133 -6.87 7.11 -6.20
N SER A 134 -6.63 6.28 -5.21
CA SER A 134 -6.88 4.85 -5.25
C SER A 134 -7.85 4.43 -4.12
N PRO A 135 -8.50 3.25 -4.19
CA PRO A 135 -9.42 2.79 -3.16
C PRO A 135 -8.80 2.67 -1.77
N TYR A 136 -7.51 2.33 -1.71
CA TYR A 136 -6.77 2.12 -0.45
C TYR A 136 -5.69 3.19 -0.29
N LEU A 137 -6.05 4.25 0.42
CA LEU A 137 -5.15 5.33 0.81
C LEU A 137 -4.83 5.16 2.29
N PHE A 138 -3.55 5.09 2.64
CA PHE A 138 -3.13 4.89 4.02
C PHE A 138 -1.97 5.79 4.40
N TYR A 139 -1.94 6.16 5.67
CA TYR A 139 -0.86 6.89 6.31
C TYR A 139 -0.70 6.38 7.74
N PHE A 140 0.41 5.71 8.03
CA PHE A 140 0.75 5.20 9.35
C PHE A 140 1.88 6.01 9.95
N ASP A 141 1.65 6.57 11.13
CA ASP A 141 2.67 7.23 11.93
C ASP A 141 3.02 6.33 13.13
N PHE A 142 4.23 5.79 13.10
CA PHE A 142 4.77 4.93 14.14
C PHE A 142 5.73 5.67 15.09
N GLY A 143 5.73 7.01 15.06
CA GLY A 143 6.60 7.88 15.84
C GLY A 143 7.98 8.06 15.23
N GLY A 144 8.80 7.02 15.19
CA GLY A 144 10.15 7.07 14.62
C GLY A 144 10.22 7.04 13.09
N TYR A 145 9.20 6.51 12.46
CA TYR A 145 9.08 6.42 11.00
C TYR A 145 7.60 6.43 10.57
N ARG A 146 7.38 6.72 9.30
CA ARG A 146 6.03 6.75 8.69
C ARG A 146 5.98 5.92 7.44
N ILE A 147 4.84 5.28 7.21
CA ILE A 147 4.56 4.53 5.98
C ILE A 147 3.25 5.05 5.41
N PHE A 148 3.27 5.49 4.17
CA PHE A 148 2.06 5.95 3.49
C PHE A 148 2.06 5.54 2.02
N GLY A 149 0.87 5.44 1.45
CA GLY A 149 0.73 5.00 0.08
C GLY A 149 -0.67 5.15 -0.47
N SER A 150 -0.77 4.80 -1.74
CA SER A 150 -2.00 4.73 -2.51
C SER A 150 -1.98 3.42 -3.29
N SER A 151 -2.88 2.50 -2.96
CA SER A 151 -2.94 1.17 -3.58
C SER A 151 -4.29 0.94 -4.25
N PRO A 152 -4.33 0.43 -5.47
CA PRO A 152 -5.57 -0.01 -6.13
C PRO A 152 -6.00 -1.40 -5.68
N GLU A 153 -5.13 -2.18 -5.05
CA GLU A 153 -5.27 -3.62 -4.87
C GLU A 153 -5.77 -4.00 -3.49
N THR A 154 -6.74 -4.92 -3.45
CA THR A 154 -7.24 -5.57 -2.24
C THR A 154 -6.26 -6.68 -1.86
N HIS A 155 -5.67 -6.62 -0.66
CA HIS A 155 -4.83 -7.71 -0.17
C HIS A 155 -5.68 -8.94 0.16
N CYS A 156 -6.58 -8.80 1.11
CA CYS A 156 -7.58 -9.78 1.48
C CYS A 156 -8.70 -9.07 2.25
N LYS A 157 -9.94 -9.29 1.86
CA LYS A 157 -11.12 -8.76 2.55
C LYS A 157 -11.91 -9.92 3.14
N ILE A 158 -12.26 -9.82 4.42
CA ILE A 158 -13.17 -10.78 5.08
C ILE A 158 -14.45 -10.02 5.44
N GLU A 159 -15.58 -10.49 4.92
CA GLU A 159 -16.90 -9.89 5.14
C GLU A 159 -17.94 -10.99 5.21
N ASP A 160 -18.79 -10.96 6.22
CA ASP A 160 -19.87 -11.95 6.45
C ASP A 160 -19.39 -13.41 6.41
N GLY A 161 -18.21 -13.69 6.98
CA GLY A 161 -17.60 -15.02 7.01
C GLY A 161 -17.05 -15.51 5.66
N ARG A 162 -16.90 -14.63 4.68
CA ARG A 162 -16.30 -14.91 3.38
C ARG A 162 -15.03 -14.11 3.19
N ALA A 163 -14.01 -14.74 2.60
CA ALA A 163 -12.77 -14.09 2.21
C ALA A 163 -12.78 -13.77 0.71
N TYR A 164 -12.30 -12.59 0.35
CA TYR A 164 -12.23 -12.07 -1.02
C TYR A 164 -10.82 -11.62 -1.35
N ILE A 165 -10.36 -11.98 -2.53
CA ILE A 165 -9.16 -11.44 -3.18
C ILE A 165 -9.56 -11.03 -4.58
N ASP A 166 -9.22 -9.81 -4.99
CA ASP A 166 -9.52 -9.25 -6.30
C ASP A 166 -8.21 -9.05 -7.07
N PRO A 167 -7.71 -10.06 -7.80
CA PRO A 167 -6.45 -9.95 -8.54
C PRO A 167 -6.57 -8.92 -9.67
N ILE A 168 -5.62 -8.01 -9.73
CA ILE A 168 -5.51 -6.99 -10.79
C ILE A 168 -4.29 -7.31 -11.65
N ALA A 169 -4.47 -7.39 -12.97
CA ALA A 169 -3.41 -7.63 -13.94
C ALA A 169 -3.25 -6.43 -14.88
N GLY A 170 -3.63 -6.57 -16.13
CA GLY A 170 -3.48 -5.55 -17.14
C GLY A 170 -4.23 -4.24 -16.86
N THR A 171 -3.66 -3.15 -17.34
CA THR A 171 -4.26 -1.82 -17.19
C THR A 171 -4.20 -1.06 -18.50
N THR A 172 -5.22 -0.23 -18.76
CA THR A 172 -5.21 0.72 -19.87
C THR A 172 -5.55 2.12 -19.38
N ARG A 173 -5.04 3.12 -20.09
CA ARG A 173 -5.26 4.52 -19.73
C ARG A 173 -6.67 4.95 -20.11
N ARG A 174 -7.38 5.59 -19.16
CA ARG A 174 -8.65 6.26 -19.47
C ARG A 174 -8.39 7.57 -20.19
N THR A 175 -9.15 7.81 -21.26
CA THR A 175 -9.04 9.02 -22.08
C THR A 175 -10.03 10.10 -21.66
N GLY A 176 -11.10 9.74 -20.94
CA GLY A 176 -12.25 10.58 -20.63
C GLY A 176 -13.32 10.60 -21.75
N ASP A 177 -13.05 9.96 -22.87
CA ASP A 177 -14.02 9.73 -23.95
C ASP A 177 -14.63 8.33 -23.75
N THR A 178 -15.94 8.27 -23.51
CA THR A 178 -16.64 7.03 -23.17
C THR A 178 -16.60 5.99 -24.28
N VAL A 179 -16.54 6.40 -25.55
CA VAL A 179 -16.46 5.47 -26.69
C VAL A 179 -15.08 4.86 -26.77
N LYS A 180 -14.03 5.70 -26.73
CA LYS A 180 -12.64 5.23 -26.74
C LYS A 180 -12.30 4.39 -25.51
N ASP A 181 -12.78 4.78 -24.34
CA ASP A 181 -12.54 4.03 -23.11
C ASP A 181 -13.17 2.63 -23.18
N ARG A 182 -14.33 2.49 -23.83
CA ARG A 182 -14.94 1.18 -24.09
C ARG A 182 -14.13 0.35 -25.07
N GLU A 183 -13.69 0.93 -26.19
CA GLU A 183 -12.84 0.26 -27.19
C GLU A 183 -11.53 -0.23 -26.55
N LEU A 184 -10.90 0.59 -25.69
CA LEU A 184 -9.70 0.21 -24.96
C LEU A 184 -9.95 -0.92 -23.95
N ALA A 185 -11.09 -0.92 -23.26
CA ALA A 185 -11.48 -1.99 -22.36
C ALA A 185 -11.74 -3.31 -23.13
N GLU A 186 -12.42 -3.26 -24.28
CA GLU A 186 -12.65 -4.43 -25.14
C GLU A 186 -11.31 -4.98 -25.69
N ALA A 187 -10.40 -4.09 -26.11
CA ALA A 187 -9.07 -4.49 -26.56
C ALA A 187 -8.24 -5.15 -25.44
N LEU A 188 -8.29 -4.62 -24.22
CA LEU A 188 -7.63 -5.20 -23.04
C LEU A 188 -8.18 -6.60 -22.73
N LEU A 189 -9.48 -6.78 -22.75
CA LEU A 189 -10.15 -8.07 -22.54
C LEU A 189 -9.83 -9.10 -23.63
N ALA A 190 -9.53 -8.65 -24.84
CA ALA A 190 -9.17 -9.51 -25.97
C ALA A 190 -7.67 -9.82 -26.07
N ASP A 191 -6.81 -9.13 -25.29
CA ASP A 191 -5.36 -9.33 -25.33
C ASP A 191 -4.97 -10.67 -24.72
N PRO A 192 -4.36 -11.61 -25.49
CA PRO A 192 -4.02 -12.94 -24.99
C PRO A 192 -2.97 -12.92 -23.89
N LYS A 193 -2.03 -11.95 -23.89
CA LYS A 193 -0.98 -11.82 -22.88
C LYS A 193 -1.58 -11.36 -21.56
N GLU A 194 -2.40 -10.31 -21.58
CA GLU A 194 -3.05 -9.76 -20.39
C GLU A 194 -4.02 -10.78 -19.77
N ASN A 195 -4.74 -11.54 -20.61
CA ASN A 195 -5.59 -12.64 -20.15
C ASN A 195 -4.79 -13.78 -19.49
N ALA A 196 -3.64 -14.17 -20.06
CA ALA A 196 -2.80 -15.21 -19.49
C ALA A 196 -2.24 -14.78 -18.12
N GLU A 197 -1.84 -13.53 -17.97
CA GLU A 197 -1.39 -12.96 -16.69
C GLU A 197 -2.55 -12.95 -15.67
N HIS A 198 -3.73 -12.49 -16.07
CA HIS A 198 -4.89 -12.46 -15.19
C HIS A 198 -5.28 -13.87 -14.69
N VAL A 199 -5.35 -14.85 -15.57
CA VAL A 199 -5.65 -16.25 -15.19
C VAL A 199 -4.60 -16.80 -14.23
N MET A 200 -3.33 -16.50 -14.44
CA MET A 200 -2.25 -16.87 -13.52
C MET A 200 -2.46 -16.28 -12.12
N LEU A 201 -2.82 -15.00 -12.02
CA LEU A 201 -3.07 -14.33 -10.73
C LEU A 201 -4.34 -14.84 -10.04
N VAL A 202 -5.40 -15.14 -10.81
CA VAL A 202 -6.63 -15.77 -10.27
C VAL A 202 -6.34 -17.16 -9.71
N ASP A 203 -5.53 -17.96 -10.39
CA ASP A 203 -5.15 -19.30 -9.90
C ASP A 203 -4.30 -19.22 -8.63
N LEU A 204 -3.40 -18.25 -8.54
CA LEU A 204 -2.62 -17.96 -7.33
C LEU A 204 -3.53 -17.56 -6.17
N ALA A 205 -4.44 -16.60 -6.39
CA ALA A 205 -5.40 -16.14 -5.37
C ALA A 205 -6.31 -17.27 -4.87
N ARG A 206 -6.78 -18.14 -5.77
CA ARG A 206 -7.56 -19.33 -5.42
C ARG A 206 -6.77 -20.28 -4.53
N ASN A 207 -5.50 -20.49 -4.83
CA ASN A 207 -4.63 -21.32 -4.01
C ASN A 207 -4.38 -20.72 -2.62
N ASP A 208 -4.17 -19.41 -2.54
CA ASP A 208 -3.96 -18.70 -1.27
C ASP A 208 -5.20 -18.73 -0.37
N LEU A 209 -6.40 -18.60 -0.95
CA LEU A 209 -7.66 -18.71 -0.20
C LEU A 209 -7.97 -20.13 0.27
N SER A 210 -7.33 -21.14 -0.28
CA SER A 210 -7.57 -22.55 0.07
C SER A 210 -6.71 -23.06 1.24
N ARG A 211 -5.74 -22.25 1.69
CA ARG A 211 -4.87 -22.55 2.84
C ARG A 211 -5.49 -22.07 4.15
#